data_880b8e7092b09514120cda1bd67409a3
#
_entry.id   880b8e7092b09514120cda1bd67409a3
#
_cell.length_a   1.000
_cell.length_b   1.000
_cell.length_c   1.000
_cell.angle_alpha   90.00
_cell.angle_beta   90.00
_cell.angle_gamma   90.00
#
_symmetry.space_group_name_H-M   'P 1'
#
loop_
_entity.id
_entity.type
_entity.pdbx_description
1 polymer ?
#
loop_
_entity_poly.entity_id
_entity_poly.type
_entity_poly.pdbx_seq_one_letter_code
_entity_poly.pdbx_strand_id
1 'polypeptide(L)'
;MKRHQHGLNGLEKLEQNLIDASQFDDRNRGFTPSMLYQCLDRAIPACEDIVVVHGDATLSNMLIDSDGELGFIDCGHSGRSDRYVDLAVIEAELLTEFGRDAAECFNDAYGVREWDDQKAAFFRDLYELF
;
A
#
# COMPACT_ATOMS: atom_id res chain seq x y z
N MET A 1 -14.61 -14.68 -8.05
CA MET A 1 -13.63 -13.88 -7.30
C MET A 1 -13.12 -12.77 -8.21
N LYS A 2 -13.55 -11.53 -7.98
CA LYS A 2 -13.03 -10.40 -8.77
C LYS A 2 -11.61 -10.16 -8.26
N ARG A 3 -10.61 -10.49 -9.10
CA ARG A 3 -9.21 -10.13 -8.83
C ARG A 3 -9.16 -8.61 -8.65
N HIS A 4 -8.45 -8.16 -7.61
CA HIS A 4 -8.23 -6.76 -7.37
C HIS A 4 -7.78 -6.08 -8.66
N GLN A 5 -8.36 -4.92 -8.97
CA GLN A 5 -8.02 -4.16 -10.18
C GLN A 5 -6.50 -3.86 -10.23
N HIS A 6 -5.87 -3.74 -9.06
CA HIS A 6 -4.42 -3.56 -8.92
C HIS A 6 -3.60 -4.79 -9.34
N GLY A 7 -4.05 -6.02 -9.06
CA GLY A 7 -3.35 -7.24 -9.45
C GLY A 7 -3.28 -7.45 -10.97
N LEU A 8 -4.24 -6.96 -11.74
CA LEU A 8 -4.22 -7.00 -13.20
C LEU A 8 -3.13 -6.09 -13.78
N ASN A 9 -2.98 -4.87 -13.25
CA ASN A 9 -1.92 -3.96 -13.67
C ASN A 9 -0.52 -4.50 -13.33
N GLY A 10 -0.38 -5.15 -12.17
CA GLY A 10 0.88 -5.80 -11.78
C GLY A 10 1.25 -6.96 -12.71
N LEU A 11 0.28 -7.78 -13.11
CA LEU A 11 0.50 -8.87 -14.08
C LEU A 11 0.92 -8.36 -15.45
N GLU A 12 0.26 -7.33 -15.95
CA GLU A 12 0.60 -6.73 -17.24
C GLU A 12 2.03 -6.15 -17.22
N LYS A 13 2.41 -5.47 -16.14
CA LYS A 13 3.77 -4.95 -15.96
C LYS A 13 4.82 -6.07 -15.86
N LEU A 14 4.49 -7.17 -15.18
CA LEU A 14 5.34 -8.36 -15.12
C LEU A 14 5.57 -8.96 -16.50
N GLU A 15 4.50 -9.16 -17.28
CA GLU A 15 4.56 -9.72 -18.65
C GLU A 15 5.38 -8.82 -19.58
N GLN A 16 5.32 -7.49 -19.38
CA GLN A 16 6.07 -6.51 -20.16
C GLN A 16 7.47 -6.22 -19.60
N ASN A 17 7.86 -6.86 -18.49
CA ASN A 17 9.15 -6.66 -17.82
C ASN A 17 9.43 -5.18 -17.45
N LEU A 18 8.39 -4.44 -17.04
CA LEU A 18 8.45 -3.01 -16.74
C LEU A 18 8.69 -2.70 -15.26
N ILE A 19 8.78 -3.73 -14.39
CA ILE A 19 8.98 -3.57 -12.96
C ILE A 19 10.48 -3.59 -12.66
N ASP A 20 10.98 -2.49 -12.08
CA ASP A 20 12.37 -2.37 -11.67
C ASP A 20 12.58 -2.89 -10.25
N ALA A 21 13.09 -4.11 -10.12
CA ALA A 21 13.38 -4.73 -8.83
C ALA A 21 14.43 -3.97 -7.99
N SER A 22 15.18 -3.06 -8.57
CA SER A 22 16.14 -2.22 -7.82
C SER A 22 15.47 -1.21 -6.90
N GLN A 23 14.19 -0.94 -7.14
CA GLN A 23 13.35 -0.02 -6.35
C GLN A 23 12.62 -0.73 -5.19
N PHE A 24 12.74 -2.05 -5.10
CA PHE A 24 12.09 -2.80 -4.02
C PHE A 24 12.64 -2.42 -2.65
N ASP A 25 11.76 -2.39 -1.66
CA ASP A 25 12.10 -2.22 -0.26
C ASP A 25 13.16 -3.21 0.20
N ASP A 26 13.91 -2.85 1.24
CA ASP A 26 14.92 -3.72 1.85
C ASP A 26 14.40 -5.11 2.22
N ARG A 27 13.12 -5.23 2.57
CA ARG A 27 12.43 -6.51 2.86
C ARG A 27 12.40 -7.45 1.65
N ASN A 28 12.29 -6.90 0.46
CA ASN A 28 12.20 -7.63 -0.81
C ASN A 28 13.52 -7.57 -1.61
N ARG A 29 14.60 -7.12 -0.97
CA ARG A 29 15.91 -7.07 -1.60
C ARG A 29 16.34 -8.46 -2.08
N GLY A 30 16.65 -8.55 -3.36
CA GLY A 30 17.03 -9.81 -4.02
C GLY A 30 15.87 -10.62 -4.60
N PHE A 31 14.62 -10.18 -4.40
CA PHE A 31 13.49 -10.76 -5.12
C PHE A 31 13.46 -10.26 -6.57
N THR A 32 13.08 -11.16 -7.47
CA THR A 32 12.63 -10.73 -8.80
C THR A 32 11.13 -10.37 -8.72
N PRO A 33 10.61 -9.54 -9.65
CA PRO A 33 9.19 -9.25 -9.71
C PRO A 33 8.30 -10.50 -9.76
N SER A 34 8.74 -11.53 -10.50
CA SER A 34 8.02 -12.81 -10.58
C SER A 34 8.01 -13.59 -9.27
N MET A 35 9.11 -13.55 -8.50
CA MET A 35 9.17 -14.17 -7.16
C MET A 35 8.23 -13.47 -6.19
N LEU A 36 8.25 -12.14 -6.19
CA LEU A 36 7.35 -11.35 -5.33
C LEU A 36 5.89 -11.60 -5.68
N TYR A 37 5.55 -11.63 -6.97
CA TYR A 37 4.21 -11.97 -7.42
C TYR A 37 3.74 -13.36 -6.94
N GLN A 38 4.60 -14.38 -7.03
CA GLN A 38 4.27 -15.73 -6.56
C GLN A 38 4.05 -15.78 -5.04
N CYS A 39 4.82 -15.00 -4.28
CA CYS A 39 4.60 -14.87 -2.82
C CYS A 39 3.24 -14.23 -2.53
N LEU A 40 2.90 -13.17 -3.23
CA LEU A 40 1.61 -12.48 -3.09
C LEU A 40 0.42 -13.37 -3.46
N ASP A 41 0.51 -14.13 -4.55
CA ASP A 41 -0.57 -15.05 -4.97
C ASP A 41 -0.91 -16.07 -3.88
N ARG A 42 0.07 -16.48 -3.08
CA ARG A 42 -0.11 -17.40 -1.95
C ARG A 42 -0.56 -16.75 -0.65
N ALA A 43 -0.39 -15.44 -0.53
CA ALA A 43 -0.62 -14.66 0.68
C ALA A 43 -1.88 -13.78 0.61
N ILE A 44 -2.76 -14.00 -0.38
CA ILE A 44 -3.98 -13.19 -0.55
C ILE A 44 -4.79 -13.23 0.75
N PRO A 45 -5.15 -12.08 1.33
CA PRO A 45 -5.95 -12.03 2.54
C PRO A 45 -7.31 -12.70 2.37
N ALA A 46 -7.72 -13.48 3.38
CA ALA A 46 -8.99 -14.21 3.36
C ALA A 46 -10.22 -13.30 3.44
N CYS A 47 -10.08 -12.13 4.07
CA CYS A 47 -11.14 -11.15 4.26
C CYS A 47 -10.73 -9.80 3.71
N GLU A 48 -11.66 -9.15 3.02
CA GLU A 48 -11.51 -7.79 2.51
C GLU A 48 -12.36 -6.82 3.35
N ASP A 49 -11.80 -5.64 3.64
CA ASP A 49 -12.52 -4.53 4.26
C ASP A 49 -12.59 -3.39 3.25
N ILE A 50 -13.63 -3.43 2.42
CA ILE A 50 -13.77 -2.58 1.24
C ILE A 50 -14.24 -1.17 1.61
N VAL A 51 -13.41 -0.21 1.31
CA VAL A 51 -13.66 1.23 1.46
C VAL A 51 -13.31 1.97 0.16
N VAL A 52 -13.53 3.27 0.14
CA VAL A 52 -12.93 4.14 -0.87
C VAL A 52 -11.49 4.42 -0.46
N VAL A 53 -10.54 4.10 -1.34
CA VAL A 53 -9.11 4.30 -1.14
C VAL A 53 -8.58 5.36 -2.09
N HIS A 54 -7.47 6.00 -1.72
CA HIS A 54 -6.70 6.86 -2.60
C HIS A 54 -5.94 6.05 -3.65
N GLY A 55 -5.38 4.91 -3.25
CA GLY A 55 -4.66 3.97 -4.11
C GLY A 55 -3.18 4.29 -4.30
N ASP A 56 -2.74 5.48 -3.88
CA ASP A 56 -1.34 5.93 -3.83
C ASP A 56 -1.19 6.94 -2.67
N ALA A 57 -1.56 6.52 -1.47
CA ALA A 57 -1.63 7.37 -0.27
C ALA A 57 -0.25 7.55 0.38
N THR A 58 0.71 8.02 -0.39
CA THR A 58 2.03 8.43 0.13
C THR A 58 1.94 9.79 0.84
N LEU A 59 2.86 10.08 1.75
CA LEU A 59 2.92 11.38 2.41
C LEU A 59 3.17 12.53 1.41
N SER A 60 3.82 12.25 0.30
CA SER A 60 4.04 13.24 -0.78
C SER A 60 2.74 13.64 -1.52
N ASN A 61 1.70 12.82 -1.44
CA ASN A 61 0.38 13.08 -2.01
C ASN A 61 -0.59 13.72 -1.00
N MET A 62 -0.08 14.11 0.17
CA MET A 62 -0.83 14.79 1.22
C MET A 62 -0.33 16.23 1.38
N LEU A 63 -1.25 17.17 1.36
CA LEU A 63 -0.95 18.59 1.55
C LEU A 63 -1.70 19.11 2.76
N ILE A 64 -1.03 19.94 3.55
CA ILE A 64 -1.65 20.67 4.67
C ILE A 64 -1.66 22.15 4.29
N ASP A 65 -2.82 22.76 4.31
CA ASP A 65 -2.97 24.19 4.04
C ASP A 65 -2.61 25.07 5.24
N SER A 66 -2.71 26.39 5.07
CA SER A 66 -2.40 27.36 6.12
C SER A 66 -3.32 27.27 7.35
N ASP A 67 -4.51 26.69 7.18
CA ASP A 67 -5.51 26.53 8.26
C ASP A 67 -5.38 25.17 8.95
N GLY A 68 -4.44 24.31 8.47
CA GLY A 68 -4.18 22.99 9.00
C GLY A 68 -5.09 21.89 8.43
N GLU A 69 -5.85 22.21 7.37
CA GLU A 69 -6.70 21.22 6.70
C GLU A 69 -5.88 20.33 5.77
N LEU A 70 -6.17 19.02 5.82
CA LEU A 70 -5.50 18.01 5.02
C LEU A 70 -6.21 17.85 3.67
N GLY A 71 -5.46 17.96 2.60
CA GLY A 71 -5.90 17.66 1.24
C GLY A 71 -5.09 16.53 0.61
N PHE A 72 -5.69 15.85 -0.35
CA PHE A 72 -5.03 14.80 -1.14
C PHE A 72 -4.91 15.24 -2.59
N ILE A 73 -3.79 14.90 -3.23
CA ILE A 73 -3.53 15.11 -4.65
C ILE A 73 -3.20 13.78 -5.33
N ASP A 74 -3.18 13.78 -6.66
CA ASP A 74 -2.86 12.60 -7.48
C ASP A 74 -3.79 11.41 -7.24
N CYS A 75 -5.09 11.68 -7.29
CA CYS A 75 -6.14 10.69 -7.04
C CYS A 75 -6.43 9.75 -8.22
N GLY A 76 -5.52 9.61 -9.18
CA GLY A 76 -5.72 8.80 -10.40
C GLY A 76 -5.90 7.31 -10.14
N HIS A 77 -5.46 6.81 -8.99
CA HIS A 77 -5.61 5.41 -8.58
C HIS A 77 -6.76 5.18 -7.59
N SER A 78 -7.55 6.23 -7.28
CA SER A 78 -8.65 6.13 -6.33
C SER A 78 -9.73 5.15 -6.79
N GLY A 79 -10.27 4.42 -5.84
CA GLY A 79 -11.28 3.40 -6.15
C GLY A 79 -11.80 2.70 -4.91
N ARG A 80 -12.48 1.58 -5.12
CA ARG A 80 -12.96 0.70 -4.04
C ARG A 80 -11.99 -0.45 -3.86
N SER A 81 -11.37 -0.54 -2.71
CA SER A 81 -10.44 -1.61 -2.35
C SER A 81 -10.37 -1.81 -0.84
N ASP A 82 -9.55 -2.75 -0.40
CA ASP A 82 -9.27 -2.92 1.02
C ASP A 82 -8.59 -1.67 1.58
N ARG A 83 -8.97 -1.25 2.81
CA ARG A 83 -8.37 -0.08 3.47
C ARG A 83 -6.86 -0.16 3.62
N TYR A 84 -6.29 -1.36 3.70
CA TYR A 84 -4.85 -1.55 3.82
C TYR A 84 -4.07 -1.20 2.55
N VAL A 85 -4.73 -1.00 1.41
CA VAL A 85 -4.10 -0.41 0.22
C VAL A 85 -3.46 0.93 0.57
N ASP A 86 -4.16 1.77 1.33
CA ASP A 86 -3.66 3.07 1.78
C ASP A 86 -2.93 2.98 3.12
N LEU A 87 -3.52 2.31 4.11
CA LEU A 87 -3.00 2.27 5.47
C LEU A 87 -1.60 1.65 5.55
N ALA A 88 -1.32 0.61 4.79
CA ALA A 88 -0.03 -0.06 4.81
C ALA A 88 1.11 0.83 4.27
N VAL A 89 0.82 1.65 3.27
CA VAL A 89 1.78 2.61 2.70
C VAL A 89 2.01 3.77 3.65
N ILE A 90 0.93 4.37 4.16
CA ILE A 90 1.00 5.50 5.11
C ILE A 90 1.76 5.08 6.37
N GLU A 91 1.43 3.93 6.96
CA GLU A 91 2.10 3.45 8.17
C GLU A 91 3.60 3.23 7.95
N ALA A 92 3.98 2.62 6.82
CA ALA A 92 5.38 2.38 6.50
C ALA A 92 6.17 3.69 6.35
N GLU A 93 5.60 4.71 5.71
CA GLU A 93 6.23 6.03 5.59
C GLU A 93 6.29 6.76 6.92
N LEU A 94 5.22 6.71 7.73
CA LEU A 94 5.21 7.33 9.06
C LEU A 94 6.26 6.69 9.98
N LEU A 95 6.41 5.37 9.96
CA LEU A 95 7.45 4.66 10.70
C LEU A 95 8.85 5.11 10.30
N THR A 96 9.08 5.31 9.01
CA THR A 96 10.39 5.69 8.47
C THR A 96 10.74 7.14 8.77
N GLU A 97 9.78 8.07 8.57
CA GLU A 97 10.02 9.51 8.65
C GLU A 97 9.85 10.08 10.07
N PHE A 98 8.91 9.53 10.84
CA PHE A 98 8.50 10.11 12.13
C PHE A 98 8.55 9.12 13.30
N GLY A 99 8.77 7.83 13.02
CA GLY A 99 8.88 6.80 14.04
C GLY A 99 7.54 6.17 14.47
N ARG A 100 7.65 5.24 15.41
CA ARG A 100 6.55 4.38 15.86
C ARG A 100 5.37 5.17 16.45
N ASP A 101 5.63 6.15 17.29
CA ASP A 101 4.59 6.92 17.97
C ASP A 101 3.67 7.64 16.98
N ALA A 102 4.22 8.12 15.85
CA ALA A 102 3.44 8.75 14.80
C ALA A 102 2.53 7.74 14.07
N ALA A 103 3.05 6.57 13.77
CA ALA A 103 2.28 5.51 13.12
C ALA A 103 1.15 5.00 14.04
N GLU A 104 1.41 4.80 15.33
CA GLU A 104 0.40 4.40 16.32
C GLU A 104 -0.67 5.48 16.47
N CYS A 105 -0.28 6.74 16.59
CA CYS A 105 -1.22 7.88 16.66
C CYS A 105 -2.13 7.94 15.42
N PHE A 106 -1.58 7.72 14.24
CA PHE A 106 -2.35 7.68 13.00
C PHE A 106 -3.36 6.52 13.00
N ASN A 107 -2.93 5.31 13.36
CA ASN A 107 -3.78 4.12 13.40
C ASN A 107 -4.93 4.28 14.40
N ASP A 108 -4.64 4.83 15.58
CA ASP A 108 -5.65 5.13 16.60
C ASP A 108 -6.67 6.17 16.11
N ALA A 109 -6.19 7.26 15.49
CA ALA A 109 -7.04 8.32 14.96
C ALA A 109 -7.91 7.83 13.79
N TYR A 110 -7.38 6.94 12.95
CA TYR A 110 -8.14 6.30 11.88
C TYR A 110 -9.20 5.33 12.40
N GLY A 111 -9.01 4.79 13.60
CA GLY A 111 -9.92 3.84 14.25
C GLY A 111 -9.58 2.37 13.98
N VAL A 112 -8.33 2.06 13.65
CA VAL A 112 -7.84 0.68 13.59
C VAL A 112 -7.61 0.18 15.01
N ARG A 113 -8.46 -0.75 15.46
CA ARG A 113 -8.36 -1.31 16.83
C ARG A 113 -7.29 -2.38 16.95
N GLU A 114 -7.16 -3.21 15.92
CA GLU A 114 -6.17 -4.27 15.83
C GLU A 114 -5.49 -4.17 14.47
N TRP A 115 -4.18 -3.92 14.50
CA TRP A 115 -3.39 -3.87 13.28
C TRP A 115 -3.10 -5.28 12.77
N ASP A 116 -3.40 -5.51 11.49
CA ASP A 116 -3.13 -6.79 10.82
C ASP A 116 -1.79 -6.71 10.07
N ASP A 117 -0.73 -7.18 10.72
CA ASP A 117 0.63 -7.17 10.16
C ASP A 117 0.75 -7.98 8.87
N GLN A 118 0.03 -9.08 8.75
CA GLN A 118 0.06 -9.93 7.54
C GLN A 118 -0.59 -9.21 6.36
N LYS A 119 -1.72 -8.58 6.62
CA LYS A 119 -2.45 -7.82 5.63
C LYS A 119 -1.65 -6.57 5.20
N ALA A 120 -1.06 -5.86 6.15
CA ALA A 120 -0.19 -4.72 5.89
C ALA A 120 1.03 -5.13 5.03
N ALA A 121 1.68 -6.23 5.38
CA ALA A 121 2.81 -6.76 4.60
C ALA A 121 2.38 -7.10 3.17
N PHE A 122 1.24 -7.78 3.01
CA PHE A 122 0.69 -8.11 1.68
C PHE A 122 0.49 -6.87 0.82
N PHE A 123 -0.17 -5.83 1.35
CA PHE A 123 -0.46 -4.63 0.56
C PHE A 123 0.77 -3.76 0.32
N ARG A 124 1.77 -3.74 1.20
CA ARG A 124 3.08 -3.12 0.93
C ARG A 124 3.83 -3.81 -0.20
N ASP A 125 3.86 -5.14 -0.19
CA ASP A 125 4.50 -5.92 -1.23
C ASP A 125 3.75 -5.80 -2.57
N LEU A 126 2.43 -5.74 -2.52
CA LEU A 126 1.60 -5.51 -3.70
C LEU A 126 1.89 -4.12 -4.31
N TYR A 127 2.07 -3.10 -3.48
CA TYR A 127 2.40 -1.74 -3.92
C TYR A 127 3.71 -1.69 -4.74
N GLU A 128 4.70 -2.51 -4.42
CA GLU A 128 5.97 -2.56 -5.15
C GLU A 128 5.84 -3.09 -6.59
N LEU A 129 4.70 -3.66 -6.95
CA LEU A 129 4.43 -4.17 -8.30
C LEU A 129 3.68 -3.17 -9.21
N PHE A 130 3.54 -1.90 -8.78
CA PHE A 130 2.84 -0.85 -9.56
C PHE A 130 3.75 0.23 -10.18
#